data_00e4438d838d16ec0d9837a3f126deed
#
_entry.id   00e4438d838d16ec0d9837a3f126deed
#
_cell.length_a   1.000
_cell.length_b   1.000
_cell.length_c   1.000
_cell.angle_alpha   90.00
_cell.angle_beta   90.00
_cell.angle_gamma   90.00
#
_symmetry.space_group_name_H-M   'P 1'
#
loop_
_entity.id
_entity.type
_entity.pdbx_description
1 polymer ?
#
loop_
_entity_poly.entity_id
_entity_poly.type
_entity_poly.pdbx_seq_one_letter_code
_entity_poly.pdbx_strand_id
1 'polypeptide(L)'
;AAISNATSTTSQQSTPMKDTEEANQGMAYLETVRSRTVTIYLPLLIFVFVLLFPFYWMVITSFKPNEELLSRDGNPFWIIQPTLSHFHKLIFETAYPEWLWNTVIVSTVATVVSLACSVLAAYAIERLRFKGSRQVGLGIFLAYLVPPSILFIPLAAIVFKLGLFDTRWALILTYPTFLIPFCTWLLMGYFRSIPYELEECALIDGATRFEILVKIILPLSVPGLISAGIFAFTLSWNEFIYALTFV
;
A
#
# COMPACT_ATOMS: atom_id res chain seq x y z
N ALA A 1 77.53 0.50 -26.15
CA ALA A 1 76.45 1.45 -25.88
C ALA A 1 75.41 0.76 -25.01
N ALA A 2 75.41 1.05 -23.71
CA ALA A 2 74.43 0.53 -22.75
C ALA A 2 73.31 1.55 -22.60
N ILE A 3 72.07 1.13 -22.80
CA ILE A 3 70.86 1.91 -22.53
C ILE A 3 70.26 1.33 -21.23
N SER A 4 70.33 2.15 -20.19
CA SER A 4 69.72 1.93 -18.91
C SER A 4 68.21 2.22 -19.00
N ASN A 5 67.35 1.22 -18.77
CA ASN A 5 65.94 1.40 -18.57
C ASN A 5 65.67 1.64 -17.09
N ALA A 6 65.30 2.88 -16.75
CA ALA A 6 64.78 3.23 -15.46
C ALA A 6 63.23 3.01 -15.46
N THR A 7 62.78 1.97 -14.78
CA THR A 7 61.36 1.73 -14.49
C THR A 7 60.96 2.59 -13.30
N SER A 8 60.14 3.63 -13.56
CA SER A 8 59.48 4.42 -12.55
C SER A 8 58.25 3.66 -12.02
N THR A 9 58.39 3.09 -10.84
CA THR A 9 57.24 2.56 -10.06
C THR A 9 56.47 3.73 -9.43
N THR A 10 55.37 4.06 -10.02
CA THR A 10 54.38 4.99 -9.43
C THR A 10 53.67 4.28 -8.29
N SER A 11 54.03 4.64 -7.06
CA SER A 11 53.30 4.22 -5.87
C SER A 11 51.90 4.83 -5.90
N GLN A 12 50.90 4.02 -6.15
CA GLN A 12 49.49 4.35 -5.83
C GLN A 12 49.36 4.43 -4.31
N GLN A 13 49.31 5.63 -3.80
CA GLN A 13 48.88 5.89 -2.43
C GLN A 13 47.40 5.57 -2.30
N SER A 14 47.09 4.49 -1.62
CA SER A 14 45.78 4.11 -1.14
C SER A 14 45.28 5.09 -0.09
N THR A 15 44.36 5.96 -0.45
CA THR A 15 43.57 6.76 0.46
C THR A 15 42.20 6.13 0.65
N PRO A 16 42.01 5.18 1.56
CA PRO A 16 40.65 4.80 1.97
C PRO A 16 40.44 4.64 3.48
N MET A 17 41.33 5.16 4.33
CA MET A 17 41.14 4.95 5.79
C MET A 17 40.49 6.10 6.56
N LYS A 18 40.45 7.31 6.02
CA LYS A 18 39.84 8.44 6.75
C LYS A 18 38.29 8.41 6.74
N ASP A 19 37.70 8.04 5.66
CA ASP A 19 36.23 8.06 5.54
C ASP A 19 35.54 6.99 6.39
N THR A 20 36.19 5.85 6.61
CA THR A 20 35.73 4.77 7.50
C THR A 20 35.92 5.09 8.99
N GLU A 21 36.95 5.84 9.36
CA GLU A 21 37.15 6.28 10.74
C GLU A 21 36.18 7.40 11.13
N GLU A 22 35.87 8.34 10.23
CA GLU A 22 34.85 9.37 10.46
C GLU A 22 33.42 8.80 10.55
N ALA A 23 33.09 7.81 9.71
CA ALA A 23 31.81 7.10 9.80
C ALA A 23 31.68 6.29 11.10
N ASN A 24 32.75 5.67 11.58
CA ASN A 24 32.78 4.98 12.86
C ASN A 24 32.70 5.94 14.07
N GLN A 25 33.31 7.13 14.00
CA GLN A 25 33.19 8.12 15.07
C GLN A 25 31.75 8.62 15.25
N GLY A 26 30.96 8.73 14.15
CA GLY A 26 29.55 9.07 14.20
C GLY A 26 28.68 8.01 14.89
N MET A 27 29.06 6.73 14.77
CA MET A 27 28.33 5.62 15.44
C MET A 27 28.81 5.40 16.88
N ALA A 28 30.07 5.67 17.19
CA ALA A 28 30.62 5.57 18.54
C ALA A 28 29.93 6.53 19.54
N TYR A 29 29.46 7.69 19.07
CA TYR A 29 28.63 8.59 19.88
C TYR A 29 27.33 7.94 20.36
N LEU A 30 26.75 7.02 19.57
CA LEU A 30 25.53 6.30 19.90
C LEU A 30 25.75 5.04 20.76
N GLU A 31 27.01 4.68 21.05
CA GLU A 31 27.32 3.50 21.89
C GLU A 31 27.06 3.73 23.36
N THR A 32 27.09 4.99 23.82
CA THR A 32 26.79 5.30 25.22
C THR A 32 25.27 5.26 25.44
N VAL A 33 24.81 4.42 26.39
CA VAL A 33 23.38 4.27 26.74
C VAL A 33 22.67 5.62 26.98
N ARG A 34 23.41 6.55 27.64
CA ARG A 34 22.90 7.91 27.92
C ARG A 34 22.69 8.74 26.65
N SER A 35 23.58 8.64 25.68
CA SER A 35 23.45 9.33 24.39
C SER A 35 22.29 8.74 23.58
N ARG A 36 22.14 7.41 23.51
CA ARG A 36 20.98 6.73 22.90
C ARG A 36 19.67 7.17 23.52
N THR A 37 19.62 7.29 24.85
CA THR A 37 18.40 7.69 25.55
C THR A 37 17.96 9.09 25.14
N VAL A 38 18.89 10.03 25.12
CA VAL A 38 18.55 11.44 24.82
C VAL A 38 18.35 11.69 23.32
N THR A 39 19.17 11.07 22.46
CA THR A 39 19.17 11.38 21.03
C THR A 39 18.17 10.52 20.23
N ILE A 40 17.89 9.31 20.68
CA ILE A 40 16.99 8.38 19.95
C ILE A 40 15.70 8.14 20.73
N TYR A 41 15.79 7.65 21.96
CA TYR A 41 14.58 7.20 22.67
C TYR A 41 13.70 8.35 23.15
N LEU A 42 14.25 9.49 23.55
CA LEU A 42 13.45 10.62 23.99
C LEU A 42 12.67 11.26 22.82
N PRO A 43 13.28 11.61 21.68
CA PRO A 43 12.54 12.09 20.50
C PRO A 43 11.54 11.07 19.97
N LEU A 44 11.92 9.78 19.95
CA LEU A 44 11.04 8.70 19.53
C LEU A 44 9.82 8.58 20.44
N LEU A 45 10.01 8.66 21.76
CA LEU A 45 8.92 8.60 22.74
C LEU A 45 7.95 9.78 22.59
N ILE A 46 8.49 10.99 22.39
CA ILE A 46 7.66 12.19 22.13
C ILE A 46 6.88 12.01 20.84
N PHE A 47 7.54 11.56 19.78
CA PHE A 47 6.89 11.31 18.49
C PHE A 47 5.78 10.26 18.59
N VAL A 48 6.05 9.12 19.23
CA VAL A 48 5.07 8.05 19.46
C VAL A 48 3.92 8.53 20.31
N PHE A 49 4.21 9.32 21.37
CA PHE A 49 3.16 9.89 22.23
C PHE A 49 2.22 10.80 21.44
N VAL A 50 2.76 11.73 20.64
CA VAL A 50 1.97 12.64 19.80
C VAL A 50 1.16 11.86 18.76
N LEU A 51 1.76 10.81 18.16
CA LEU A 51 1.10 9.98 17.16
C LEU A 51 -0.01 9.10 17.76
N LEU A 52 0.17 8.59 18.98
CA LEU A 52 -0.82 7.76 19.65
C LEU A 52 -1.92 8.58 20.37
N PHE A 53 -1.67 9.86 20.62
CA PHE A 53 -2.63 10.72 21.35
C PHE A 53 -4.03 10.78 20.70
N PRO A 54 -4.20 10.95 19.37
CA PRO A 54 -5.52 10.91 18.76
C PRO A 54 -6.26 9.58 18.98
N PHE A 55 -5.54 8.45 18.93
CA PHE A 55 -6.12 7.12 19.17
C PHE A 55 -6.56 6.97 20.63
N TYR A 56 -5.72 7.39 21.56
CA TYR A 56 -6.05 7.43 22.96
C TYR A 56 -7.32 8.27 23.21
N TRP A 57 -7.39 9.45 22.59
CA TRP A 57 -8.54 10.33 22.67
C TRP A 57 -9.82 9.69 22.12
N MET A 58 -9.75 9.05 20.96
CA MET A 58 -10.86 8.31 20.36
C MET A 58 -11.39 7.21 21.29
N VAL A 59 -10.47 6.43 21.87
CA VAL A 59 -10.84 5.36 22.81
C VAL A 59 -11.55 5.93 24.05
N ILE A 60 -10.98 6.95 24.67
CA ILE A 60 -11.59 7.56 25.85
C ILE A 60 -12.99 8.12 25.53
N THR A 61 -13.11 8.89 24.46
CA THR A 61 -14.39 9.52 24.10
C THR A 61 -15.46 8.50 23.74
N SER A 62 -15.09 7.35 23.15
CA SER A 62 -16.04 6.31 22.79
C SER A 62 -16.64 5.58 23.99
N PHE A 63 -15.95 5.58 25.14
CA PHE A 63 -16.42 4.96 26.38
C PHE A 63 -17.00 5.94 27.38
N LYS A 64 -16.92 7.25 27.15
CA LYS A 64 -17.52 8.27 28.03
C LYS A 64 -19.02 8.43 27.78
N PRO A 65 -19.88 8.51 28.82
CA PRO A 65 -21.27 8.88 28.64
C PRO A 65 -21.43 10.32 28.16
N ASN A 66 -22.53 10.63 27.47
CA ASN A 66 -22.80 11.97 26.93
C ASN A 66 -22.74 13.07 28.00
N GLU A 67 -23.17 12.78 29.21
CA GLU A 67 -23.16 13.70 30.35
C GLU A 67 -21.73 14.12 30.72
N GLU A 68 -20.80 13.17 30.71
CA GLU A 68 -19.38 13.41 30.98
C GLU A 68 -18.69 14.12 29.81
N LEU A 69 -19.07 13.81 28.55
CA LEU A 69 -18.53 14.46 27.35
C LEU A 69 -18.91 15.94 27.24
N LEU A 70 -20.12 16.29 27.68
CA LEU A 70 -20.65 17.64 27.58
C LEU A 70 -20.39 18.49 28.84
N SER A 71 -19.93 17.88 29.94
CA SER A 71 -19.64 18.60 31.19
C SER A 71 -18.36 19.44 31.02
N ARG A 72 -18.45 20.72 31.41
CA ARG A 72 -17.30 21.65 31.42
C ARG A 72 -16.31 21.38 32.55
N ASP A 73 -16.80 20.78 33.63
CA ASP A 73 -16.00 20.50 34.84
C ASP A 73 -15.39 19.08 34.85
N GLY A 74 -15.68 18.27 33.83
CA GLY A 74 -15.17 16.92 33.70
C GLY A 74 -13.70 16.88 33.26
N ASN A 75 -12.93 15.89 33.76
CA ASN A 75 -11.59 15.69 33.31
C ASN A 75 -11.59 15.11 31.85
N PRO A 76 -11.04 15.81 30.86
CA PRO A 76 -11.07 15.35 29.47
C PRO A 76 -10.22 14.09 29.24
N PHE A 77 -9.19 13.85 30.07
CA PHE A 77 -8.20 12.78 29.88
C PHE A 77 -8.51 11.48 30.62
N TRP A 78 -9.62 11.41 31.38
CA TRP A 78 -9.97 10.24 32.17
C TRP A 78 -11.44 9.91 32.05
N ILE A 79 -11.79 8.62 32.20
CA ILE A 79 -13.18 8.12 32.20
C ILE A 79 -13.57 7.86 33.65
N ILE A 80 -14.65 8.48 34.11
CA ILE A 80 -15.18 8.28 35.46
C ILE A 80 -16.18 7.13 35.44
N GLN A 81 -17.09 7.13 34.47
CA GLN A 81 -18.14 6.10 34.34
C GLN A 81 -18.13 5.51 32.93
N PRO A 82 -17.35 4.46 32.68
CA PRO A 82 -17.29 3.83 31.35
C PRO A 82 -18.64 3.25 30.95
N THR A 83 -19.06 3.52 29.71
CA THR A 83 -20.31 3.01 29.15
C THR A 83 -20.11 2.40 27.77
N LEU A 84 -20.92 1.40 27.43
CA LEU A 84 -21.01 0.82 26.08
C LEU A 84 -22.27 1.30 25.33
N SER A 85 -23.01 2.28 25.87
CA SER A 85 -24.27 2.75 25.30
C SER A 85 -24.12 3.25 23.86
N HIS A 86 -23.01 3.91 23.54
CA HIS A 86 -22.72 4.38 22.17
C HIS A 86 -22.58 3.23 21.17
N PHE A 87 -21.91 2.14 21.58
CA PHE A 87 -21.75 0.94 20.73
C PHE A 87 -23.07 0.21 20.58
N HIS A 88 -23.85 0.08 21.67
CA HIS A 88 -25.19 -0.51 21.61
C HIS A 88 -26.09 0.28 20.66
N LYS A 89 -26.14 1.60 20.79
CA LYS A 89 -26.91 2.47 19.91
C LYS A 89 -26.46 2.33 18.46
N LEU A 90 -25.16 2.37 18.19
CA LEU A 90 -24.60 2.27 16.84
C LEU A 90 -24.97 0.96 16.16
N ILE A 91 -24.89 -0.16 16.89
CA ILE A 91 -25.10 -1.50 16.32
C ILE A 91 -26.58 -1.85 16.21
N PHE A 92 -27.41 -1.47 17.21
CA PHE A 92 -28.78 -1.98 17.31
C PHE A 92 -29.86 -0.92 16.96
N GLU A 93 -29.51 0.36 16.98
CA GLU A 93 -30.48 1.45 16.77
C GLU A 93 -30.23 2.25 15.49
N THR A 94 -29.15 1.94 14.75
CA THR A 94 -28.82 2.62 13.49
C THR A 94 -28.63 1.64 12.34
N ALA A 95 -28.61 2.13 11.10
CA ALA A 95 -28.29 1.33 9.90
C ALA A 95 -26.80 1.05 9.73
N TYR A 96 -25.96 1.36 10.72
CA TYR A 96 -24.50 1.19 10.64
C TYR A 96 -24.06 -0.23 10.26
N PRO A 97 -24.64 -1.32 10.80
CA PRO A 97 -24.25 -2.68 10.42
C PRO A 97 -24.49 -2.98 8.93
N GLU A 98 -25.57 -2.43 8.35
CA GLU A 98 -25.89 -2.57 6.93
C GLU A 98 -24.86 -1.82 6.07
N TRP A 99 -24.52 -0.60 6.46
CA TRP A 99 -23.51 0.21 5.77
C TRP A 99 -22.14 -0.47 5.83
N LEU A 100 -21.76 -0.97 7.01
CA LEU A 100 -20.50 -1.69 7.18
C LEU A 100 -20.46 -2.93 6.29
N TRP A 101 -21.54 -3.71 6.26
CA TRP A 101 -21.63 -4.91 5.43
C TRP A 101 -21.55 -4.59 3.92
N ASN A 102 -22.21 -3.51 3.50
CA ASN A 102 -22.14 -3.02 2.12
C ASN A 102 -20.71 -2.64 1.75
N THR A 103 -20.01 -1.93 2.63
CA THR A 103 -18.61 -1.54 2.42
C THR A 103 -17.70 -2.78 2.32
N VAL A 104 -17.88 -3.78 3.18
CA VAL A 104 -17.12 -5.04 3.14
C VAL A 104 -17.33 -5.75 1.79
N ILE A 105 -18.59 -5.90 1.34
CA ILE A 105 -18.91 -6.55 0.06
C ILE A 105 -18.27 -5.80 -1.09
N VAL A 106 -18.53 -4.50 -1.20
CA VAL A 106 -18.05 -3.68 -2.32
C VAL A 106 -16.52 -3.69 -2.37
N SER A 107 -15.86 -3.43 -1.25
CA SER A 107 -14.41 -3.38 -1.19
C SER A 107 -13.77 -4.74 -1.50
N THR A 108 -14.35 -5.83 -0.99
CA THR A 108 -13.83 -7.18 -1.25
C THR A 108 -14.00 -7.56 -2.72
N VAL A 109 -15.20 -7.40 -3.28
CA VAL A 109 -15.48 -7.79 -4.66
C VAL A 109 -14.65 -6.94 -5.64
N ALA A 110 -14.61 -5.62 -5.45
CA ALA A 110 -13.82 -4.73 -6.28
C ALA A 110 -12.33 -5.07 -6.21
N THR A 111 -11.80 -5.38 -5.01
CA THR A 111 -10.40 -5.79 -4.83
C THR A 111 -10.11 -7.10 -5.56
N VAL A 112 -10.94 -8.13 -5.39
CA VAL A 112 -10.72 -9.45 -6.02
C VAL A 112 -10.76 -9.33 -7.54
N VAL A 113 -11.75 -8.63 -8.09
CA VAL A 113 -11.86 -8.41 -9.54
C VAL A 113 -10.66 -7.63 -10.07
N SER A 114 -10.30 -6.55 -9.39
CA SER A 114 -9.15 -5.72 -9.80
C SER A 114 -7.84 -6.49 -9.71
N LEU A 115 -7.64 -7.29 -8.66
CA LEU A 115 -6.43 -8.08 -8.49
C LEU A 115 -6.32 -9.17 -9.57
N ALA A 116 -7.41 -9.87 -9.87
CA ALA A 116 -7.45 -10.87 -10.93
C ALA A 116 -7.09 -10.28 -12.30
N CYS A 117 -7.69 -9.15 -12.67
CA CYS A 117 -7.36 -8.43 -13.90
C CYS A 117 -5.90 -7.96 -13.90
N SER A 118 -5.43 -7.44 -12.78
CA SER A 118 -4.06 -6.91 -12.65
C SER A 118 -2.99 -8.00 -12.74
N VAL A 119 -3.24 -9.19 -12.22
CA VAL A 119 -2.36 -10.36 -12.35
C VAL A 119 -2.17 -10.69 -13.83
N LEU A 120 -3.26 -10.80 -14.59
CA LEU A 120 -3.20 -11.12 -16.02
C LEU A 120 -2.48 -10.01 -16.80
N ALA A 121 -2.80 -8.75 -16.51
CA ALA A 121 -2.18 -7.60 -17.14
C ALA A 121 -0.68 -7.52 -16.84
N ALA A 122 -0.29 -7.63 -15.57
CA ALA A 122 1.10 -7.58 -15.15
C ALA A 122 1.92 -8.74 -15.75
N TYR A 123 1.34 -9.95 -15.78
CA TYR A 123 1.98 -11.11 -16.40
C TYR A 123 2.18 -10.90 -17.91
N ALA A 124 1.16 -10.44 -18.61
CA ALA A 124 1.24 -10.18 -20.03
C ALA A 124 2.32 -9.13 -20.36
N ILE A 125 2.36 -8.03 -19.63
CA ILE A 125 3.26 -6.91 -19.89
C ILE A 125 4.71 -7.27 -19.53
N GLU A 126 4.94 -7.85 -18.36
CA GLU A 126 6.29 -8.05 -17.85
C GLU A 126 6.93 -9.36 -18.36
N ARG A 127 6.11 -10.42 -18.53
CA ARG A 127 6.61 -11.77 -18.82
C ARG A 127 6.46 -12.18 -20.29
N LEU A 128 5.30 -11.89 -20.91
CA LEU A 128 5.12 -12.25 -22.33
C LEU A 128 5.83 -11.27 -23.28
N ARG A 129 6.15 -10.06 -22.81
CA ARG A 129 6.96 -9.05 -23.54
C ARG A 129 6.55 -8.87 -25.01
N PHE A 130 5.26 -8.77 -25.27
CA PHE A 130 4.73 -8.54 -26.62
C PHE A 130 5.18 -7.17 -27.18
N LYS A 131 5.09 -6.99 -28.49
CA LYS A 131 5.41 -5.70 -29.11
C LYS A 131 4.53 -4.59 -28.53
N GLY A 132 5.13 -3.58 -27.91
CA GLY A 132 4.39 -2.49 -27.26
C GLY A 132 4.11 -2.69 -25.77
N SER A 133 4.53 -3.79 -25.16
CA SER A 133 4.31 -4.07 -23.73
C SER A 133 4.82 -2.93 -22.82
N ARG A 134 5.99 -2.37 -23.15
CA ARG A 134 6.58 -1.24 -22.40
C ARG A 134 5.69 0.02 -22.47
N GLN A 135 5.14 0.34 -23.66
CA GLN A 135 4.25 1.48 -23.84
C GLN A 135 2.93 1.29 -23.09
N VAL A 136 2.37 0.07 -23.13
CA VAL A 136 1.16 -0.28 -22.36
C VAL A 136 1.44 -0.17 -20.86
N GLY A 137 2.55 -0.71 -20.37
CA GLY A 137 2.95 -0.58 -18.97
C GLY A 137 3.11 0.88 -18.53
N LEU A 138 3.73 1.72 -19.37
CA LEU A 138 3.82 3.16 -19.12
C LEU A 138 2.44 3.83 -19.13
N GLY A 139 1.56 3.45 -20.06
CA GLY A 139 0.18 3.94 -20.12
C GLY A 139 -0.62 3.62 -18.87
N ILE A 140 -0.49 2.40 -18.34
CA ILE A 140 -1.11 1.99 -17.06
C ILE A 140 -0.57 2.81 -15.89
N PHE A 141 0.75 3.04 -15.85
CA PHE A 141 1.34 3.90 -14.83
C PHE A 141 0.83 5.34 -14.92
N LEU A 142 0.72 5.89 -16.12
CA LEU A 142 0.15 7.23 -16.32
C LEU A 142 -1.33 7.28 -15.93
N ALA A 143 -2.10 6.23 -16.23
CA ALA A 143 -3.49 6.12 -15.78
C ALA A 143 -3.62 6.11 -14.25
N TYR A 144 -2.69 5.48 -13.54
CA TYR A 144 -2.63 5.51 -12.08
C TYR A 144 -2.39 6.92 -11.52
N LEU A 145 -1.65 7.77 -12.24
CA LEU A 145 -1.39 9.15 -11.82
C LEU A 145 -2.60 10.08 -11.95
N VAL A 146 -3.65 9.64 -12.66
CA VAL A 146 -4.89 10.43 -12.78
C VAL A 146 -5.66 10.37 -11.47
N PRO A 147 -5.89 11.50 -10.78
CA PRO A 147 -6.65 11.50 -9.53
C PRO A 147 -8.07 10.94 -9.73
N PRO A 148 -8.57 10.05 -8.87
CA PRO A 148 -9.94 9.52 -8.95
C PRO A 148 -11.01 10.62 -9.04
N SER A 149 -10.78 11.76 -8.38
CA SER A 149 -11.68 12.91 -8.40
C SER A 149 -11.87 13.54 -9.79
N ILE A 150 -10.93 13.36 -10.72
CA ILE A 150 -11.10 13.83 -12.12
C ILE A 150 -11.94 12.83 -12.91
N LEU A 151 -11.77 11.53 -12.65
CA LEU A 151 -12.52 10.47 -13.32
C LEU A 151 -13.98 10.40 -12.88
N PHE A 152 -14.30 10.99 -11.76
CA PHE A 152 -15.62 11.01 -11.15
C PHE A 152 -16.73 11.48 -12.13
N ILE A 153 -16.55 12.63 -12.80
CA ILE A 153 -17.58 13.20 -13.68
C ILE A 153 -17.91 12.29 -14.87
N PRO A 154 -16.95 11.80 -15.67
CA PRO A 154 -17.26 10.90 -16.78
C PRO A 154 -17.80 9.54 -16.29
N LEU A 155 -17.35 9.03 -15.14
CA LEU A 155 -17.86 7.79 -14.57
C LEU A 155 -19.31 7.92 -14.09
N ALA A 156 -19.67 9.05 -13.47
CA ALA A 156 -21.05 9.35 -13.09
C ALA A 156 -22.00 9.30 -14.30
N ALA A 157 -21.58 9.88 -15.43
CA ALA A 157 -22.36 9.83 -16.66
C ALA A 157 -22.54 8.39 -17.19
N ILE A 158 -21.52 7.55 -17.07
CA ILE A 158 -21.57 6.14 -17.49
C ILE A 158 -22.49 5.34 -16.55
N VAL A 159 -22.33 5.49 -15.23
CA VAL A 159 -23.16 4.83 -14.20
C VAL A 159 -24.64 5.18 -14.41
N PHE A 160 -24.92 6.46 -14.64
CA PHE A 160 -26.28 6.92 -14.90
C PHE A 160 -26.87 6.31 -16.19
N LYS A 161 -26.11 6.28 -17.30
CA LYS A 161 -26.55 5.70 -18.57
C LYS A 161 -26.80 4.19 -18.48
N LEU A 162 -26.04 3.50 -17.62
CA LEU A 162 -26.21 2.06 -17.39
C LEU A 162 -27.34 1.75 -16.40
N GLY A 163 -27.98 2.75 -15.80
CA GLY A 163 -29.03 2.56 -14.81
C GLY A 163 -28.55 1.92 -13.50
N LEU A 164 -27.27 2.07 -13.19
CA LEU A 164 -26.63 1.47 -12.00
C LEU A 164 -26.60 2.41 -10.80
N PHE A 165 -27.11 3.63 -10.93
CA PHE A 165 -27.19 4.61 -9.87
C PHE A 165 -27.99 4.06 -8.69
N ASP A 166 -27.56 4.39 -7.45
CA ASP A 166 -28.14 3.87 -6.20
C ASP A 166 -28.05 2.33 -6.09
N THR A 167 -26.97 1.74 -6.62
CA THR A 167 -26.68 0.32 -6.49
C THR A 167 -25.23 0.05 -6.11
N ARG A 168 -24.98 -1.06 -5.39
CA ARG A 168 -23.59 -1.49 -5.09
C ARG A 168 -22.76 -1.76 -6.36
N TRP A 169 -23.40 -2.12 -7.47
CA TRP A 169 -22.75 -2.37 -8.75
C TRP A 169 -22.11 -1.13 -9.35
N ALA A 170 -22.63 0.07 -9.05
CA ALA A 170 -22.00 1.31 -9.46
C ALA A 170 -20.58 1.39 -8.92
N LEU A 171 -20.37 1.06 -7.64
CA LEU A 171 -19.06 1.09 -6.99
C LEU A 171 -18.17 -0.09 -7.43
N ILE A 172 -18.74 -1.30 -7.49
CA ILE A 172 -17.99 -2.51 -7.90
C ILE A 172 -17.42 -2.36 -9.31
N LEU A 173 -18.11 -1.67 -10.22
CA LEU A 173 -17.65 -1.46 -11.59
C LEU A 173 -16.75 -0.23 -11.76
N THR A 174 -16.88 0.77 -10.90
CA THR A 174 -16.07 2.00 -11.00
C THR A 174 -14.74 1.91 -10.24
N TYR A 175 -14.68 1.22 -9.10
CA TYR A 175 -13.44 1.08 -8.32
C TYR A 175 -12.28 0.43 -9.07
N PRO A 176 -12.48 -0.57 -9.93
CA PRO A 176 -11.43 -1.12 -10.79
C PRO A 176 -10.70 -0.09 -11.65
N THR A 177 -11.32 1.05 -11.96
CA THR A 177 -10.69 2.09 -12.80
C THR A 177 -9.41 2.66 -12.20
N PHE A 178 -9.31 2.75 -10.88
CA PHE A 178 -8.10 3.18 -10.17
C PHE A 178 -7.36 2.03 -9.48
N LEU A 179 -8.05 0.94 -9.12
CA LEU A 179 -7.43 -0.21 -8.48
C LEU A 179 -6.58 -1.04 -9.45
N ILE A 180 -7.08 -1.29 -10.68
CA ILE A 180 -6.34 -2.07 -11.69
C ILE A 180 -5.00 -1.43 -12.05
N PRO A 181 -4.92 -0.14 -12.39
CA PRO A 181 -3.63 0.49 -12.68
C PRO A 181 -2.64 0.39 -11.53
N PHE A 182 -3.08 0.63 -10.31
CA PHE A 182 -2.26 0.53 -9.11
C PHE A 182 -1.73 -0.90 -8.89
N CYS A 183 -2.62 -1.90 -8.86
CA CYS A 183 -2.24 -3.29 -8.63
C CYS A 183 -1.34 -3.82 -9.75
N THR A 184 -1.64 -3.47 -11.00
CA THR A 184 -0.83 -3.91 -12.15
C THR A 184 0.58 -3.37 -12.05
N TRP A 185 0.75 -2.09 -11.74
CA TRP A 185 2.07 -1.48 -11.58
C TRP A 185 2.88 -2.13 -10.45
N LEU A 186 2.25 -2.37 -9.30
CA LEU A 186 2.88 -3.02 -8.16
C LEU A 186 3.29 -4.46 -8.49
N LEU A 187 2.39 -5.24 -9.13
CA LEU A 187 2.63 -6.62 -9.50
C LEU A 187 3.68 -6.76 -10.61
N MET A 188 3.77 -5.81 -11.56
CA MET A 188 4.85 -5.78 -12.54
C MET A 188 6.22 -5.70 -11.86
N GLY A 189 6.37 -4.83 -10.85
CA GLY A 189 7.59 -4.72 -10.07
C GLY A 189 7.94 -6.03 -9.36
N TYR A 190 6.93 -6.70 -8.79
CA TYR A 190 7.12 -7.97 -8.11
C TYR A 190 7.45 -9.10 -9.08
N PHE A 191 6.72 -9.25 -10.18
CA PHE A 191 6.99 -10.28 -11.19
C PHE A 191 8.39 -10.13 -11.77
N ARG A 192 8.86 -8.90 -11.97
CA ARG A 192 10.23 -8.66 -12.46
C ARG A 192 11.32 -9.27 -11.57
N SER A 193 11.09 -9.39 -10.27
CA SER A 193 12.06 -9.96 -9.32
C SER A 193 12.17 -11.49 -9.40
N ILE A 194 11.22 -12.17 -10.05
CA ILE A 194 11.24 -13.62 -10.20
C ILE A 194 12.18 -14.01 -11.36
N PRO A 195 13.14 -14.92 -11.17
CA PRO A 195 14.05 -15.36 -12.24
C PRO A 195 13.31 -15.93 -13.46
N TYR A 196 13.75 -15.55 -14.67
CA TYR A 196 13.15 -16.03 -15.93
C TYR A 196 13.42 -17.50 -16.19
N GLU A 197 14.52 -18.01 -15.67
CA GLU A 197 14.98 -19.39 -15.83
C GLU A 197 13.93 -20.41 -15.37
N LEU A 198 13.13 -20.06 -14.37
CA LEU A 198 12.01 -20.91 -13.89
C LEU A 198 10.93 -21.10 -14.96
N GLU A 199 10.64 -20.06 -15.73
CA GLU A 199 9.68 -20.16 -16.84
C GLU A 199 10.28 -20.92 -18.04
N GLU A 200 11.56 -20.70 -18.34
CA GLU A 200 12.25 -21.39 -19.43
C GLU A 200 12.33 -22.90 -19.18
N CYS A 201 12.69 -23.32 -17.96
CA CYS A 201 12.66 -24.73 -17.58
C CYS A 201 11.26 -25.33 -17.76
N ALA A 202 10.22 -24.66 -17.28
CA ALA A 202 8.85 -25.15 -17.41
C ALA A 202 8.39 -25.22 -18.88
N LEU A 203 8.84 -24.31 -19.75
CA LEU A 203 8.55 -24.37 -21.18
C LEU A 203 9.23 -25.55 -21.84
N ILE A 204 10.46 -25.91 -21.44
CA ILE A 204 11.17 -27.09 -21.92
C ILE A 204 10.44 -28.37 -21.51
N ASP A 205 9.85 -28.37 -20.29
CA ASP A 205 8.99 -29.46 -19.79
C ASP A 205 7.61 -29.52 -20.46
N GLY A 206 7.30 -28.61 -21.39
CA GLY A 206 6.05 -28.58 -22.15
C GLY A 206 4.90 -27.86 -21.48
N ALA A 207 5.14 -27.11 -20.41
CA ALA A 207 4.09 -26.34 -19.76
C ALA A 207 3.58 -25.18 -20.63
N THR A 208 2.28 -24.96 -20.61
CA THR A 208 1.66 -23.80 -21.26
C THR A 208 1.91 -22.51 -20.46
N ARG A 209 1.80 -21.36 -21.11
CA ARG A 209 1.95 -20.05 -20.45
C ARG A 209 0.96 -19.85 -19.28
N PHE A 210 -0.24 -20.38 -19.39
CA PHE A 210 -1.23 -20.33 -18.32
C PHE A 210 -0.84 -21.24 -17.14
N GLU A 211 -0.31 -22.42 -17.41
CA GLU A 211 0.21 -23.31 -16.36
C GLU A 211 1.40 -22.69 -15.63
N ILE A 212 2.30 -22.04 -16.35
CA ILE A 212 3.41 -21.29 -15.75
C ILE A 212 2.89 -20.20 -14.84
N LEU A 213 1.92 -19.41 -15.30
CA LEU A 213 1.30 -18.38 -14.45
C LEU A 213 0.74 -18.98 -13.16
N VAL A 214 -0.09 -20.03 -13.28
CA VAL A 214 -0.85 -20.56 -12.13
C VAL A 214 0.02 -21.43 -11.21
N LYS A 215 0.93 -22.25 -11.77
CA LYS A 215 1.71 -23.23 -10.99
C LYS A 215 3.06 -22.69 -10.50
N ILE A 216 3.61 -21.64 -11.12
CA ILE A 216 4.94 -21.12 -10.81
C ILE A 216 4.85 -19.66 -10.36
N ILE A 217 4.38 -18.77 -11.22
CA ILE A 217 4.44 -17.33 -10.95
C ILE A 217 3.52 -16.92 -9.79
N LEU A 218 2.27 -17.37 -9.79
CA LEU A 218 1.32 -17.02 -8.72
C LEU A 218 1.77 -17.52 -7.34
N PRO A 219 2.19 -18.79 -7.15
CA PRO A 219 2.66 -19.26 -5.85
C PRO A 219 3.90 -18.50 -5.36
N LEU A 220 4.85 -18.19 -6.24
CA LEU A 220 6.03 -17.40 -5.88
C LEU A 220 5.68 -15.93 -5.58
N SER A 221 4.57 -15.44 -6.12
CA SER A 221 4.12 -14.06 -5.98
C SER A 221 3.14 -13.85 -4.82
N VAL A 222 2.81 -14.86 -4.04
CA VAL A 222 1.86 -14.75 -2.93
C VAL A 222 2.12 -13.54 -2.01
N PRO A 223 3.37 -13.24 -1.58
CA PRO A 223 3.61 -12.05 -0.76
C PRO A 223 3.28 -10.74 -1.49
N GLY A 224 3.58 -10.65 -2.77
CA GLY A 224 3.24 -9.50 -3.61
C GLY A 224 1.73 -9.37 -3.84
N LEU A 225 1.04 -10.49 -4.04
CA LEU A 225 -0.43 -10.53 -4.18
C LEU A 225 -1.14 -10.10 -2.90
N ILE A 226 -0.66 -10.56 -1.74
CA ILE A 226 -1.20 -10.16 -0.44
C ILE A 226 -0.99 -8.66 -0.24
N SER A 227 0.19 -8.14 -0.53
CA SER A 227 0.47 -6.72 -0.41
C SER A 227 -0.42 -5.88 -1.32
N ALA A 228 -0.53 -6.26 -2.61
CA ALA A 228 -1.42 -5.59 -3.56
C ALA A 228 -2.88 -5.63 -3.12
N GLY A 229 -3.33 -6.79 -2.61
CA GLY A 229 -4.69 -6.98 -2.10
C GLY A 229 -5.01 -6.11 -0.90
N ILE A 230 -4.11 -6.05 0.09
CA ILE A 230 -4.29 -5.20 1.28
C ILE A 230 -4.38 -3.72 0.88
N PHE A 231 -3.48 -3.25 0.02
CA PHE A 231 -3.52 -1.87 -0.44
C PHE A 231 -4.78 -1.57 -1.26
N ALA A 232 -5.16 -2.45 -2.21
CA ALA A 232 -6.36 -2.27 -3.01
C ALA A 232 -7.62 -2.26 -2.14
N PHE A 233 -7.72 -3.17 -1.18
CA PHE A 233 -8.82 -3.19 -0.21
C PHE A 233 -8.87 -1.89 0.60
N THR A 234 -7.72 -1.43 1.11
CA THR A 234 -7.64 -0.19 1.88
C THR A 234 -8.04 1.04 1.05
N LEU A 235 -7.59 1.12 -0.20
CA LEU A 235 -7.99 2.20 -1.12
C LEU A 235 -9.49 2.18 -1.40
N SER A 236 -10.06 1.00 -1.65
CA SER A 236 -11.50 0.82 -1.88
C SER A 236 -12.32 1.12 -0.62
N TRP A 237 -11.85 0.69 0.54
CA TRP A 237 -12.51 0.93 1.83
C TRP A 237 -12.59 2.41 2.20
N ASN A 238 -11.55 3.17 1.90
CA ASN A 238 -11.46 4.60 2.23
C ASN A 238 -12.01 5.50 1.12
N GLU A 239 -12.51 4.93 0.00
CA GLU A 239 -13.09 5.73 -1.06
C GLU A 239 -14.42 6.33 -0.62
N PHE A 240 -14.55 7.63 -0.73
CA PHE A 240 -15.70 8.37 -0.23
C PHE A 240 -16.50 9.06 -1.34
N ILE A 241 -15.81 9.63 -2.34
CA ILE A 241 -16.45 10.51 -3.34
C ILE A 241 -17.42 9.72 -4.22
N TYR A 242 -17.00 8.56 -4.69
CA TYR A 242 -17.84 7.70 -5.53
C TYR A 242 -18.98 7.10 -4.73
N ALA A 243 -18.69 6.65 -3.48
CA ALA A 243 -19.72 6.13 -2.59
C ALA A 243 -20.81 7.16 -2.30
N LEU A 244 -20.42 8.39 -1.91
CA LEU A 244 -21.37 9.47 -1.61
C LEU A 244 -22.25 9.86 -2.79
N THR A 245 -21.76 9.64 -4.02
CA THR A 245 -22.46 10.17 -5.20
C THR A 245 -23.22 9.11 -5.98
N PHE A 246 -22.73 7.86 -5.98
CA PHE A 246 -23.35 6.80 -6.80
C PHE A 246 -24.34 5.95 -6.01
N VAL A 247 -24.25 5.99 -4.69
CA VAL A 247 -25.07 5.23 -3.74
C VAL A 247 -25.54 6.15 -2.61
#